data_9955748c404cca2f63f82e351c77388e
#
_entry.id   9955748c404cca2f63f82e351c77388e
#
_cell.length_a   1.000
_cell.length_b   1.000
_cell.length_c   1.000
_cell.angle_alpha   90.00
_cell.angle_beta   90.00
_cell.angle_gamma   90.00
#
_symmetry.space_group_name_H-M   'P 1'
#
loop_
_entity.id
_entity.type
_entity.pdbx_description
1 polymer ?
#
loop_
_entity_poly.entity_id
_entity_poly.type
_entity_poly.pdbx_seq_one_letter_code
_entity_poly.pdbx_strand_id
1 'polypeptide(L)'
;MTANYTVVPYGTVASPSLSPSPGTYYDPRTVTLSCGTSGATLRFTVDGSLPSTTNGTVYSVPISVSRTTTIRAIAYKDGWINSAVSGGDYAITVSTPAISPVGGTYTKTFNATIDAHPSDAKIMYTIDGSDPTLENGLTYNGAIQVSGPMTLKARAYRDG
;
A
#
# COMPACT_ATOMS: atom_id res chain seq x y z
N MET A 1 42.71 28.82 -35.05
CA MET A 1 42.14 27.45 -35.31
C MET A 1 41.23 27.14 -34.15
N THR A 2 39.94 27.00 -34.37
CA THR A 2 38.97 26.70 -33.29
C THR A 2 38.51 25.24 -33.50
N ALA A 3 38.66 24.41 -32.46
CA ALA A 3 38.18 23.05 -32.49
C ALA A 3 36.93 22.93 -31.58
N ASN A 4 35.82 22.45 -32.15
CA ASN A 4 34.57 22.18 -31.43
C ASN A 4 34.48 20.70 -31.14
N TYR A 5 34.30 20.35 -29.87
CA TYR A 5 34.11 18.97 -29.42
C TYR A 5 32.68 18.81 -28.87
N THR A 6 32.00 17.75 -29.30
CA THR A 6 30.68 17.36 -28.80
C THR A 6 30.80 16.03 -28.08
N VAL A 7 30.38 15.97 -26.85
CA VAL A 7 30.29 14.70 -26.10
C VAL A 7 28.86 14.16 -26.29
N VAL A 8 28.73 12.97 -26.85
CA VAL A 8 27.46 12.30 -27.06
C VAL A 8 27.25 11.30 -25.94
N PRO A 9 26.08 11.28 -25.27
CA PRO A 9 25.77 10.26 -24.26
C PRO A 9 25.80 8.85 -24.82
N TYR A 10 26.21 7.87 -23.98
CA TYR A 10 26.23 6.45 -24.37
C TYR A 10 24.85 5.87 -24.66
N GLY A 11 23.78 6.47 -24.15
CA GLY A 11 22.39 6.03 -24.30
C GLY A 11 21.52 6.55 -23.17
N THR A 12 20.29 6.05 -23.08
CA THR A 12 19.36 6.39 -22.00
C THR A 12 19.31 5.24 -21.00
N VAL A 13 19.40 5.55 -19.71
CA VAL A 13 19.27 4.58 -18.61
C VAL A 13 17.86 4.03 -18.61
N ALA A 14 17.69 2.71 -18.44
CA ALA A 14 16.39 2.07 -18.30
C ALA A 14 15.63 2.60 -17.07
N SER A 15 14.33 2.79 -17.22
CA SER A 15 13.48 3.25 -16.12
C SER A 15 13.44 2.24 -14.97
N PRO A 16 13.39 2.70 -13.71
CA PRO A 16 13.25 1.82 -12.56
C PRO A 16 11.97 0.97 -12.62
N SER A 17 12.07 -0.28 -12.17
CA SER A 17 10.94 -1.16 -11.91
C SER A 17 10.73 -1.30 -10.42
N LEU A 18 9.47 -1.28 -9.97
CA LEU A 18 9.07 -1.42 -8.58
C LEU A 18 8.37 -2.76 -8.37
N SER A 19 8.73 -3.49 -7.32
CA SER A 19 8.10 -4.76 -6.96
C SER A 19 7.85 -4.82 -5.45
N PRO A 20 6.60 -5.07 -5.00
CA PRO A 20 5.38 -5.14 -5.80
C PRO A 20 5.05 -3.80 -6.50
N SER A 21 4.21 -3.85 -7.53
CA SER A 21 3.77 -2.65 -8.26
C SER A 21 2.95 -1.71 -7.37
N PRO A 22 2.87 -0.40 -7.68
CA PRO A 22 1.90 0.50 -7.05
C PRO A 22 0.48 -0.04 -7.09
N GLY A 23 -0.31 0.23 -6.05
CA GLY A 23 -1.66 -0.30 -5.92
C GLY A 23 -2.23 -0.19 -4.51
N THR A 24 -3.39 -0.81 -4.28
CA THR A 24 -4.05 -0.86 -2.96
C THR A 24 -3.71 -2.18 -2.27
N TYR A 25 -3.28 -2.08 -1.02
CA TYR A 25 -2.87 -3.20 -0.18
C TYR A 25 -3.53 -3.09 1.19
N TYR A 26 -3.80 -4.23 1.81
CA TYR A 26 -4.32 -4.28 3.18
C TYR A 26 -3.20 -4.39 4.21
N ASP A 27 -2.08 -5.01 3.83
CA ASP A 27 -0.92 -5.19 4.70
C ASP A 27 0.26 -4.31 4.28
N PRO A 28 1.16 -3.96 5.20
CA PRO A 28 2.42 -3.31 4.87
C PRO A 28 3.18 -4.03 3.76
N ARG A 29 3.86 -3.28 2.90
CA ARG A 29 4.66 -3.82 1.79
C ARG A 29 6.12 -3.41 1.92
N THR A 30 6.97 -4.29 1.44
CA THR A 30 8.39 -4.00 1.23
C THR A 30 8.61 -3.89 -0.27
N VAL A 31 8.96 -2.69 -0.74
CA VAL A 31 9.11 -2.40 -2.17
C VAL A 31 10.58 -2.45 -2.55
N THR A 32 10.90 -3.25 -3.56
CA THR A 32 12.23 -3.31 -4.16
C THR A 32 12.27 -2.52 -5.45
N LEU A 33 13.40 -1.84 -5.69
CA LEU A 33 13.68 -1.17 -6.96
C LEU A 33 14.74 -1.95 -7.74
N SER A 34 14.55 -2.03 -9.05
CA SER A 34 15.53 -2.60 -9.97
C SER A 34 15.65 -1.76 -11.24
N CYS A 35 16.76 -1.87 -11.96
CA CYS A 35 17.01 -1.18 -13.22
C CYS A 35 17.74 -2.13 -14.17
N GLY A 36 17.31 -2.15 -15.43
CA GLY A 36 17.93 -2.97 -16.48
C GLY A 36 19.30 -2.48 -16.94
N THR A 37 19.70 -1.24 -16.62
CA THR A 37 21.03 -0.71 -16.96
C THR A 37 22.02 -1.07 -15.87
N SER A 38 22.98 -1.92 -16.18
CA SER A 38 24.03 -2.32 -15.23
C SER A 38 24.88 -1.13 -14.78
N GLY A 39 25.15 -1.03 -13.47
CA GLY A 39 25.90 0.05 -12.86
C GLY A 39 25.16 1.39 -12.78
N ALA A 40 23.84 1.40 -13.01
CA ALA A 40 23.04 2.60 -12.75
C ALA A 40 22.79 2.78 -11.24
N THR A 41 22.81 4.04 -10.80
CA THR A 41 22.39 4.43 -9.46
C THR A 41 20.90 4.73 -9.46
N LEU A 42 20.18 4.21 -8.46
CA LEU A 42 18.76 4.47 -8.24
C LEU A 42 18.57 5.48 -7.12
N ARG A 43 17.68 6.46 -7.31
CA ARG A 43 17.18 7.34 -6.24
C ARG A 43 15.66 7.31 -6.20
N PHE A 44 15.12 7.51 -5.02
CA PHE A 44 13.66 7.53 -4.83
C PHE A 44 13.24 8.60 -3.81
N THR A 45 11.96 8.97 -3.87
CA THR A 45 11.23 9.77 -2.89
C THR A 45 10.01 8.97 -2.42
N VAL A 46 9.49 9.30 -1.24
CA VAL A 46 8.30 8.64 -0.64
C VAL A 46 7.15 9.62 -0.36
N ASP A 47 7.31 10.87 -0.76
CA ASP A 47 6.37 11.98 -0.60
C ASP A 47 5.72 12.43 -1.93
N GLY A 48 6.00 11.71 -3.02
CA GLY A 48 5.52 12.02 -4.37
C GLY A 48 6.32 13.12 -5.09
N SER A 49 7.31 13.75 -4.45
CA SER A 49 8.20 14.70 -5.12
C SER A 49 9.03 14.00 -6.22
N LEU A 50 9.46 14.76 -7.23
CA LEU A 50 10.26 14.20 -8.32
C LEU A 50 11.70 13.97 -7.85
N PRO A 51 12.20 12.73 -7.91
CA PRO A 51 13.60 12.44 -7.66
C PRO A 51 14.49 12.96 -8.81
N SER A 52 15.74 13.30 -8.48
CA SER A 52 16.76 13.70 -9.45
C SER A 52 18.10 13.07 -9.08
N THR A 53 19.18 13.41 -9.76
CA THR A 53 20.53 13.00 -9.39
C THR A 53 20.99 13.56 -8.03
N THR A 54 20.31 14.61 -7.54
CA THR A 54 20.63 15.28 -6.26
C THR A 54 19.47 15.24 -5.26
N ASN A 55 18.21 15.03 -5.71
CA ASN A 55 17.02 14.94 -4.86
C ASN A 55 16.59 13.49 -4.66
N GLY A 56 16.16 13.16 -3.46
CA GLY A 56 15.72 11.84 -3.05
C GLY A 56 16.83 11.01 -2.39
N THR A 57 16.46 9.84 -1.88
CA THR A 57 17.34 8.90 -1.19
C THR A 57 17.98 7.94 -2.20
N VAL A 58 19.28 7.67 -2.09
CA VAL A 58 19.94 6.60 -2.87
C VAL A 58 19.40 5.25 -2.42
N TYR A 59 18.93 4.45 -3.37
CA TYR A 59 18.42 3.12 -3.07
C TYR A 59 19.54 2.15 -2.77
N SER A 60 19.53 1.60 -1.57
CA SER A 60 20.48 0.58 -1.11
C SER A 60 19.82 -0.58 -0.37
N VAL A 61 18.59 -0.37 0.14
CA VAL A 61 17.80 -1.36 0.86
C VAL A 61 16.32 -1.26 0.43
N PRO A 62 15.54 -2.34 0.56
CA PRO A 62 14.11 -2.29 0.26
C PRO A 62 13.36 -1.23 1.07
N ILE A 63 12.36 -0.61 0.45
CA ILE A 63 11.56 0.49 1.00
C ILE A 63 10.39 -0.10 1.79
N SER A 64 10.29 0.19 3.08
CA SER A 64 9.15 -0.20 3.90
C SER A 64 7.98 0.76 3.71
N VAL A 65 6.81 0.24 3.35
CA VAL A 65 5.56 0.97 3.16
C VAL A 65 4.53 0.43 4.16
N SER A 66 4.37 1.11 5.28
CA SER A 66 3.42 0.75 6.35
C SER A 66 2.15 1.62 6.36
N ARG A 67 2.12 2.69 5.57
CA ARG A 67 1.00 3.62 5.39
C ARG A 67 0.93 4.08 3.93
N THR A 68 -0.17 4.70 3.53
CA THR A 68 -0.32 5.25 2.19
C THR A 68 0.84 6.17 1.85
N THR A 69 1.54 5.85 0.75
CA THR A 69 2.82 6.44 0.37
C THR A 69 2.92 6.55 -1.15
N THR A 70 3.36 7.69 -1.67
CA THR A 70 3.67 7.86 -3.09
C THR A 70 5.16 7.70 -3.32
N ILE A 71 5.57 6.62 -4.00
CA ILE A 71 6.97 6.38 -4.36
C ILE A 71 7.22 6.86 -5.78
N ARG A 72 8.29 7.65 -5.97
CA ARG A 72 8.84 8.03 -7.27
C ARG A 72 10.30 7.62 -7.32
N ALA A 73 10.76 7.08 -8.44
CA ALA A 73 12.14 6.61 -8.61
C ALA A 73 12.73 7.03 -9.96
N ILE A 74 14.02 7.30 -9.98
CA ILE A 74 14.82 7.61 -11.17
C ILE A 74 16.10 6.77 -11.14
N ALA A 75 16.60 6.39 -12.31
CA ALA A 75 17.89 5.78 -12.50
C ALA A 75 18.82 6.69 -13.31
N TYR A 76 20.08 6.76 -12.92
CA TYR A 76 21.08 7.56 -13.63
C TYR A 76 22.46 6.88 -13.63
N LYS A 77 23.27 7.22 -14.62
CA LYS A 77 24.62 6.73 -14.77
C LYS A 77 25.47 7.77 -15.50
N ASP A 78 26.71 7.94 -15.05
CA ASP A 78 27.61 8.92 -15.66
C ASP A 78 27.81 8.68 -17.15
N GLY A 79 27.75 9.74 -17.96
CA GLY A 79 27.83 9.70 -19.42
C GLY A 79 26.56 9.21 -20.13
N TRP A 80 25.47 8.94 -19.41
CA TRP A 80 24.19 8.50 -19.96
C TRP A 80 23.10 9.56 -19.76
N ILE A 81 22.07 9.52 -20.57
CA ILE A 81 20.82 10.26 -20.34
C ILE A 81 20.08 9.57 -19.20
N ASN A 82 19.61 10.34 -18.22
CA ASN A 82 18.82 9.81 -17.09
C ASN A 82 17.55 9.10 -17.58
N SER A 83 17.08 8.13 -16.81
CA SER A 83 15.82 7.45 -17.09
C SER A 83 14.62 8.40 -16.96
N ALA A 84 13.48 8.00 -17.50
CA ALA A 84 12.19 8.52 -17.04
C ALA A 84 11.96 8.16 -15.57
N VAL A 85 11.16 9.00 -14.87
CA VAL A 85 10.71 8.70 -13.50
C VAL A 85 9.63 7.64 -13.55
N SER A 86 9.77 6.61 -12.72
CA SER A 86 8.79 5.55 -12.49
C SER A 86 8.22 5.65 -11.08
N GLY A 87 7.10 4.99 -10.82
CA GLY A 87 6.51 4.90 -9.48
C GLY A 87 5.01 5.07 -9.49
N GLY A 88 4.44 5.26 -8.32
CA GLY A 88 3.00 5.42 -8.12
C GLY A 88 2.62 5.36 -6.65
N ASP A 89 1.31 5.28 -6.42
CA ASP A 89 0.73 5.31 -5.09
C ASP A 89 0.59 3.89 -4.54
N TYR A 90 1.04 3.72 -3.30
CA TYR A 90 0.81 2.53 -2.48
C TYR A 90 -0.22 2.92 -1.43
N ALA A 91 -1.48 2.59 -1.65
CA ALA A 91 -2.54 2.83 -0.69
C ALA A 91 -2.60 1.66 0.30
N ILE A 92 -2.32 1.93 1.57
CA ILE A 92 -2.51 0.95 2.65
C ILE A 92 -3.85 1.26 3.32
N THR A 93 -4.77 0.30 3.27
CA THR A 93 -6.16 0.48 3.71
C THR A 93 -6.64 -0.74 4.50
N VAL A 94 -7.85 -0.67 5.06
CA VAL A 94 -8.53 -1.80 5.69
C VAL A 94 -9.55 -2.42 4.73
N SER A 95 -9.74 -3.73 4.80
CA SER A 95 -10.79 -4.40 4.05
C SER A 95 -12.16 -4.14 4.64
N THR A 96 -13.20 -4.26 3.83
CA THR A 96 -14.56 -4.40 4.36
C THR A 96 -14.64 -5.69 5.19
N PRO A 97 -15.16 -5.64 6.45
CA PRO A 97 -15.30 -6.84 7.25
C PRO A 97 -16.20 -7.89 6.61
N ALA A 98 -15.79 -9.15 6.69
CA ALA A 98 -16.59 -10.30 6.28
C ALA A 98 -17.25 -10.92 7.52
N ILE A 99 -18.57 -11.14 7.46
CA ILE A 99 -19.34 -11.77 8.54
C ILE A 99 -19.66 -13.22 8.12
N SER A 100 -19.39 -14.17 9.00
CA SER A 100 -19.66 -15.60 8.78
C SER A 100 -20.39 -16.20 9.99
N PRO A 101 -21.45 -17.00 9.76
CA PRO A 101 -22.08 -17.28 8.47
C PRO A 101 -22.77 -16.04 7.88
N VAL A 102 -23.01 -16.04 6.58
CA VAL A 102 -23.70 -14.94 5.89
C VAL A 102 -25.12 -14.75 6.45
N GLY A 103 -25.66 -13.53 6.35
CA GLY A 103 -27.02 -13.23 6.80
C GLY A 103 -28.05 -14.17 6.18
N GLY A 104 -29.04 -14.60 6.97
CA GLY A 104 -30.08 -15.53 6.53
C GLY A 104 -30.98 -15.99 7.67
N THR A 105 -31.86 -16.96 7.39
CA THR A 105 -32.73 -17.58 8.41
C THR A 105 -32.09 -18.88 8.90
N TYR A 106 -31.88 -18.96 10.21
CA TYR A 106 -31.29 -20.10 10.86
C TYR A 106 -32.26 -20.67 11.90
N THR A 107 -32.29 -21.99 12.04
CA THR A 107 -33.21 -22.70 12.93
C THR A 107 -32.61 -23.00 14.31
N LYS A 108 -31.33 -22.73 14.49
CA LYS A 108 -30.58 -22.95 15.74
C LYS A 108 -29.70 -21.75 16.06
N THR A 109 -29.41 -21.57 17.35
CA THR A 109 -28.38 -20.63 17.79
C THR A 109 -27.02 -21.00 17.23
N PHE A 110 -26.22 -20.00 16.85
CA PHE A 110 -24.88 -20.18 16.34
C PHE A 110 -24.00 -18.98 16.75
N ASN A 111 -22.71 -19.10 16.50
CA ASN A 111 -21.77 -18.00 16.68
C ASN A 111 -21.40 -17.38 15.34
N ALA A 112 -21.59 -16.07 15.22
CA ALA A 112 -21.08 -15.30 14.09
C ALA A 112 -19.67 -14.83 14.36
N THR A 113 -18.83 -14.85 13.33
CA THR A 113 -17.47 -14.31 13.34
C THR A 113 -17.36 -13.15 12.36
N ILE A 114 -16.47 -12.21 12.65
CA ILE A 114 -16.16 -11.08 11.78
C ILE A 114 -14.66 -11.10 11.51
N ASP A 115 -14.28 -11.02 10.25
CA ASP A 115 -12.89 -11.00 9.80
C ASP A 115 -12.63 -9.76 8.95
N ALA A 116 -11.43 -9.18 9.07
CA ALA A 116 -10.98 -8.05 8.27
C ALA A 116 -9.45 -8.06 8.13
N HIS A 117 -8.95 -7.41 7.08
CA HIS A 117 -7.52 -7.22 6.85
C HIS A 117 -7.13 -5.73 6.96
N PRO A 118 -5.95 -5.44 7.52
CA PRO A 118 -5.02 -6.39 8.15
C PRO A 118 -5.59 -6.96 9.45
N SER A 119 -5.01 -8.04 9.95
CA SER A 119 -5.50 -8.75 11.15
C SER A 119 -5.43 -7.93 12.45
N ASP A 120 -4.67 -6.83 12.45
CA ASP A 120 -4.55 -5.85 13.55
C ASP A 120 -5.57 -4.70 13.43
N ALA A 121 -6.45 -4.73 12.43
CA ALA A 121 -7.50 -3.74 12.29
C ALA A 121 -8.49 -3.82 13.46
N LYS A 122 -8.85 -2.66 14.03
CA LYS A 122 -9.90 -2.57 15.03
C LYS A 122 -11.27 -2.73 14.37
N ILE A 123 -11.99 -3.78 14.72
CA ILE A 123 -13.34 -4.02 14.18
C ILE A 123 -14.37 -3.52 15.20
N MET A 124 -15.26 -2.64 14.75
CA MET A 124 -16.44 -2.20 15.48
C MET A 124 -17.68 -2.84 14.86
N TYR A 125 -18.67 -3.21 15.69
CA TYR A 125 -19.91 -3.79 15.19
C TYR A 125 -21.12 -3.29 15.98
N THR A 126 -22.32 -3.40 15.39
CA THR A 126 -23.62 -3.16 16.00
C THR A 126 -24.51 -4.37 15.76
N ILE A 127 -25.54 -4.55 16.61
CA ILE A 127 -26.49 -5.68 16.51
C ILE A 127 -27.93 -5.22 16.19
N ASP A 128 -28.14 -3.92 16.12
CA ASP A 128 -29.43 -3.26 15.87
C ASP A 128 -29.60 -2.74 14.44
N GLY A 129 -28.56 -2.95 13.59
CA GLY A 129 -28.55 -2.48 12.20
C GLY A 129 -28.08 -1.03 12.02
N SER A 130 -27.76 -0.30 13.08
CA SER A 130 -27.12 1.00 12.97
C SER A 130 -25.70 0.87 12.40
N ASP A 131 -25.18 1.94 11.76
CA ASP A 131 -23.82 1.92 11.24
C ASP A 131 -22.80 2.03 12.37
N PRO A 132 -21.87 1.08 12.51
CA PRO A 132 -20.90 1.10 13.61
C PRO A 132 -19.86 2.21 13.41
N THR A 133 -19.62 2.97 14.48
CA THR A 133 -18.58 4.00 14.58
C THR A 133 -17.66 3.67 15.77
N LEU A 134 -16.61 4.45 15.95
CA LEU A 134 -15.74 4.32 17.12
C LEU A 134 -16.45 4.70 18.43
N GLU A 135 -17.58 5.44 18.34
CA GLU A 135 -18.32 5.97 19.48
C GLU A 135 -19.53 5.11 19.86
N ASN A 136 -20.26 4.56 18.86
CA ASN A 136 -21.50 3.79 19.11
C ASN A 136 -21.36 2.28 18.90
N GLY A 137 -20.24 1.83 18.31
CA GLY A 137 -20.02 0.41 18.05
C GLY A 137 -19.45 -0.34 19.24
N LEU A 138 -19.72 -1.64 19.30
CA LEU A 138 -19.04 -2.57 20.18
C LEU A 138 -17.72 -3.01 19.57
N THR A 139 -16.66 -3.13 20.37
CA THR A 139 -15.37 -3.66 19.89
C THR A 139 -15.48 -5.17 19.70
N TYR A 140 -15.11 -5.67 18.52
CA TYR A 140 -15.10 -7.10 18.24
C TYR A 140 -13.87 -7.76 18.86
N ASN A 141 -14.09 -8.66 19.81
CA ASN A 141 -13.05 -9.41 20.51
C ASN A 141 -13.21 -10.93 20.36
N GLY A 142 -14.12 -11.39 19.51
CA GLY A 142 -14.39 -12.81 19.30
C GLY A 142 -15.82 -13.08 18.87
N ALA A 143 -16.15 -14.36 18.73
CA ALA A 143 -17.44 -14.80 18.22
C ALA A 143 -18.66 -14.20 18.94
N ILE A 144 -19.67 -13.80 18.17
CA ILE A 144 -20.92 -13.17 18.64
C ILE A 144 -22.01 -14.23 18.63
N GLN A 145 -22.60 -14.54 19.77
CA GLN A 145 -23.71 -15.49 19.85
C GLN A 145 -24.98 -14.89 19.25
N VAL A 146 -25.54 -15.58 18.25
CA VAL A 146 -26.80 -15.25 17.62
C VAL A 146 -27.88 -16.22 18.16
N SER A 147 -28.73 -15.72 19.08
CA SER A 147 -29.78 -16.50 19.73
C SER A 147 -31.21 -16.04 19.35
N GLY A 148 -31.35 -14.99 18.56
CA GLY A 148 -32.60 -14.41 18.11
C GLY A 148 -32.40 -13.47 16.92
N PRO A 149 -33.49 -12.86 16.41
CA PRO A 149 -33.38 -11.89 15.33
C PRO A 149 -32.46 -10.72 15.70
N MET A 150 -31.48 -10.43 14.84
CA MET A 150 -30.61 -9.26 14.96
C MET A 150 -30.10 -8.84 13.59
N THR A 151 -29.72 -7.58 13.47
CA THR A 151 -29.06 -7.06 12.29
C THR A 151 -27.62 -6.68 12.65
N LEU A 152 -26.68 -7.55 12.27
CA LEU A 152 -25.26 -7.35 12.54
C LEU A 152 -24.64 -6.52 11.42
N LYS A 153 -24.02 -5.39 11.79
CA LYS A 153 -23.17 -4.58 10.89
C LYS A 153 -21.78 -4.46 11.47
N ALA A 154 -20.77 -4.40 10.61
CA ALA A 154 -19.39 -4.29 11.04
C ALA A 154 -18.62 -3.28 10.20
N ARG A 155 -17.65 -2.61 10.81
CA ARG A 155 -16.71 -1.71 10.17
C ARG A 155 -15.32 -1.86 10.77
N ALA A 156 -14.30 -1.91 9.90
CA ALA A 156 -12.91 -1.99 10.33
C ALA A 156 -12.27 -0.59 10.29
N TYR A 157 -11.38 -0.35 11.25
CA TYR A 157 -10.63 0.88 11.42
C TYR A 157 -9.15 0.55 11.60
N ARG A 158 -8.28 1.44 11.15
CA ARG A 158 -6.85 1.42 11.40
C ARG A 158 -6.38 2.84 11.64
N ASP A 159 -5.54 3.01 12.66
CA ASP A 159 -4.83 4.27 12.88
C ASP A 159 -3.78 4.44 11.77
N GLY A 160 -3.84 5.57 11.03
CA GLY A 160 -3.05 5.86 9.86
C GLY A 160 -1.65 6.38 10.13
#